data_756f75cdc075a1f625c624b8fe705fa4
#
_entry.id   756f75cdc075a1f625c624b8fe705fa4
#
_cell.length_a   1.000
_cell.length_b   1.000
_cell.length_c   1.000
_cell.angle_alpha   90.00
_cell.angle_beta   90.00
_cell.angle_gamma   90.00
#
_symmetry.space_group_name_H-M   'P 1'
#
loop_
_entity.id
_entity.type
_entity.pdbx_description
1 polymer ?
#
loop_
_entity_poly.entity_id
_entity_poly.type
_entity_poly.pdbx_seq_one_letter_code
_entity_poly.pdbx_strand_id
1 'polypeptide(L)'
;MENKSNIKNNNNLENNNDNSNNNNNDNHNDNDKKKNNDKNNNDNNNANDNIVENEATFLKLKSFLDSNNISYNLLTHPPAKTSEEVAKLRGTPLETGAKSMIIKIDDGFIEIVIQANKKFLSKPAKKYFNTNCLRFAYKDELENLTHCLQGAVPPFGSLFGLKTYVDKSLFENKNYDYISFNGGLRGKSFQIKKEDYQKIENPILIEICK
;
A
#
# COMPACT_ATOMS: atom_id res chain seq x y z
N MET A 1 53.62 22.29 19.59
CA MET A 1 53.13 23.66 19.75
C MET A 1 51.61 23.53 19.72
N GLU A 2 51.01 23.22 20.85
CA GLU A 2 50.35 24.03 21.86
C GLU A 2 49.52 25.18 21.29
N ASN A 3 48.22 25.14 21.43
CA ASN A 3 47.53 25.87 22.47
C ASN A 3 46.05 25.44 22.65
N LYS A 4 45.77 25.20 23.92
CA LYS A 4 44.43 25.02 24.51
C LYS A 4 43.85 26.40 24.83
N SER A 5 42.52 26.55 24.79
CA SER A 5 41.84 27.37 25.79
C SER A 5 40.38 26.94 26.00
N ASN A 6 40.13 26.49 27.22
CA ASN A 6 38.85 26.33 27.89
C ASN A 6 38.20 27.69 28.19
N ILE A 7 36.86 27.75 28.12
CA ILE A 7 36.10 28.64 29.01
C ILE A 7 34.79 27.89 29.42
N LYS A 8 34.70 27.65 30.75
CA LYS A 8 33.49 27.31 31.48
C LYS A 8 32.78 28.61 31.84
N ASN A 9 31.47 28.62 31.89
CA ASN A 9 30.74 29.37 32.92
C ASN A 9 29.33 28.74 33.16
N ASN A 10 29.16 28.42 34.43
CA ASN A 10 27.92 28.06 35.15
C ASN A 10 27.01 29.29 35.26
N ASN A 11 25.70 29.09 35.34
CA ASN A 11 24.88 29.71 36.41
C ASN A 11 23.54 28.94 36.57
N ASN A 12 23.41 28.40 37.78
CA ASN A 12 22.18 27.97 38.42
C ASN A 12 21.26 29.13 38.72
N LEU A 13 19.94 28.90 38.66
CA LEU A 13 19.02 29.49 39.64
C LEU A 13 17.77 28.60 39.73
N GLU A 14 17.59 28.06 40.92
CA GLU A 14 16.41 27.40 41.47
C GLU A 14 15.28 28.40 41.67
N ASN A 15 14.03 27.97 41.56
CA ASN A 15 12.99 28.38 42.48
C ASN A 15 11.81 27.38 42.50
N ASN A 16 11.64 26.83 43.67
CA ASN A 16 10.50 26.06 44.19
C ASN A 16 9.22 26.91 44.27
N ASN A 17 8.06 26.29 44.04
CA ASN A 17 6.92 26.50 44.92
C ASN A 17 5.91 25.34 44.84
N ASP A 18 5.79 24.71 46.00
CA ASP A 18 4.71 23.79 46.40
C ASP A 18 3.38 24.53 46.46
N ASN A 19 2.30 23.86 46.11
CA ASN A 19 1.07 23.95 46.89
C ASN A 19 0.14 22.76 46.66
N SER A 20 -0.01 22.04 47.70
CA SER A 20 -1.00 20.99 47.97
C SER A 20 -2.41 21.57 48.10
N ASN A 21 -3.43 20.88 47.64
CA ASN A 21 -4.67 20.74 48.40
C ASN A 21 -5.51 19.55 47.93
N ASN A 22 -5.71 18.65 48.88
CA ASN A 22 -6.71 17.59 48.92
C ASN A 22 -8.13 18.16 48.90
N ASN A 23 -9.07 17.43 48.27
CA ASN A 23 -10.35 17.13 48.91
C ASN A 23 -11.05 15.95 48.22
N ASN A 24 -11.24 14.90 49.05
CA ASN A 24 -12.15 13.77 48.85
C ASN A 24 -13.61 14.27 48.82
N ASN A 25 -14.45 13.59 48.02
CA ASN A 25 -15.78 13.21 48.51
C ASN A 25 -16.34 12.07 47.66
N ASP A 26 -16.53 10.96 48.34
CA ASP A 26 -17.38 9.83 47.97
C ASP A 26 -18.84 10.26 47.89
N ASN A 27 -19.59 9.74 46.92
CA ASN A 27 -20.99 9.35 47.18
C ASN A 27 -21.47 8.31 46.14
N HIS A 28 -21.78 7.13 46.67
CA HIS A 28 -22.62 6.10 46.13
C HIS A 28 -24.04 6.64 45.83
N ASN A 29 -24.61 6.19 44.72
CA ASN A 29 -26.01 5.74 44.73
C ASN A 29 -26.33 4.89 43.48
N ASP A 30 -26.72 3.66 43.79
CA ASP A 30 -27.45 2.73 42.95
C ASP A 30 -28.84 3.29 42.59
N ASN A 31 -29.32 3.09 41.37
CA ASN A 31 -30.65 2.50 41.13
C ASN A 31 -30.96 2.29 39.64
N ASP A 32 -31.07 1.05 39.34
CA ASP A 32 -32.10 0.35 38.51
C ASP A 32 -32.94 1.02 37.40
N LYS A 33 -32.92 0.27 36.27
CA LYS A 33 -34.03 -0.06 35.34
C LYS A 33 -34.63 1.04 34.47
N LYS A 34 -34.39 0.94 33.13
CA LYS A 34 -35.45 0.49 32.21
C LYS A 34 -34.98 0.39 30.78
N LYS A 35 -35.34 -0.73 30.16
CA LYS A 35 -35.33 -1.00 28.72
C LYS A 35 -36.12 0.06 27.97
N ASN A 36 -35.59 0.53 26.83
CA ASN A 36 -36.42 0.79 25.66
C ASN A 36 -35.60 0.54 24.40
N ASN A 37 -36.16 -0.36 23.60
CA ASN A 37 -35.82 -0.58 22.20
C ASN A 37 -36.18 0.67 21.42
N ASP A 38 -35.24 1.18 20.62
CA ASP A 38 -35.60 1.82 19.37
C ASP A 38 -34.56 1.43 18.31
N LYS A 39 -35.03 0.52 17.50
CA LYS A 39 -34.47 0.26 16.17
C LYS A 39 -34.85 1.45 15.31
N ASN A 40 -33.87 2.11 14.74
CA ASN A 40 -33.89 2.68 13.39
C ASN A 40 -32.64 3.57 13.23
N ASN A 41 -31.58 3.04 12.66
CA ASN A 41 -30.67 3.87 11.90
C ASN A 41 -30.41 3.16 10.58
N ASN A 42 -31.23 3.52 9.61
CA ASN A 42 -30.93 3.40 8.21
C ASN A 42 -29.81 4.42 7.90
N ASP A 43 -28.58 4.05 8.10
CA ASP A 43 -27.48 4.78 7.49
C ASP A 43 -27.22 4.22 6.10
N ASN A 44 -28.15 4.55 5.18
CA ASN A 44 -27.87 4.56 3.75
C ASN A 44 -26.93 5.72 3.45
N ASN A 45 -25.67 5.63 3.86
CA ASN A 45 -24.63 6.46 3.32
C ASN A 45 -24.20 5.89 1.96
N ASN A 46 -25.04 6.09 0.95
CA ASN A 46 -24.62 6.17 -0.45
C ASN A 46 -23.83 7.48 -0.62
N ALA A 47 -22.65 7.55 -0.02
CA ALA A 47 -21.65 8.50 -0.44
C ALA A 47 -21.16 8.01 -1.82
N ASN A 48 -21.79 8.49 -2.88
CA ASN A 48 -21.18 8.59 -4.19
C ASN A 48 -20.02 9.60 -4.04
N ASP A 49 -18.94 9.17 -3.41
CA ASP A 49 -17.68 9.86 -3.52
C ASP A 49 -17.27 9.77 -4.99
N ASN A 50 -17.55 10.82 -5.76
CA ASN A 50 -16.93 11.08 -7.05
C ASN A 50 -15.45 11.36 -6.81
N ILE A 51 -14.71 10.31 -6.40
CA ILE A 51 -13.25 10.38 -6.26
C ILE A 51 -12.70 10.49 -7.66
N VAL A 52 -12.27 11.68 -8.04
CA VAL A 52 -11.57 11.91 -9.30
C VAL A 52 -10.21 11.23 -9.19
N GLU A 53 -10.03 10.12 -9.91
CA GLU A 53 -8.74 9.43 -9.99
C GLU A 53 -7.75 10.28 -10.79
N ASN A 54 -6.49 10.34 -10.33
CA ASN A 54 -5.44 11.06 -11.01
C ASN A 54 -4.87 10.22 -12.16
N GLU A 55 -4.92 10.75 -13.38
CA GLU A 55 -4.41 10.05 -14.57
C GLU A 55 -2.88 10.07 -14.72
N ALA A 56 -2.17 10.81 -13.87
CA ALA A 56 -0.72 11.00 -14.03
C ALA A 56 0.04 9.66 -14.11
N THR A 57 -0.26 8.71 -13.22
CA THR A 57 0.38 7.39 -13.23
C THR A 57 -0.02 6.55 -14.44
N PHE A 58 -1.26 6.62 -14.88
CA PHE A 58 -1.71 5.95 -16.10
C PHE A 58 -0.94 6.45 -17.33
N LEU A 59 -0.83 7.77 -17.50
CA LEU A 59 -0.10 8.37 -18.60
C LEU A 59 1.40 8.06 -18.54
N LYS A 60 1.99 8.11 -17.35
CA LYS A 60 3.40 7.76 -17.12
C LYS A 60 3.69 6.30 -17.47
N LEU A 61 2.84 5.37 -17.02
CA LEU A 61 2.96 3.95 -17.38
C LEU A 61 2.82 3.73 -18.88
N LYS A 62 1.80 4.32 -19.49
CA LYS A 62 1.58 4.21 -20.94
C LYS A 62 2.82 4.69 -21.72
N SER A 63 3.33 5.87 -21.39
CA SER A 63 4.54 6.42 -21.99
C SER A 63 5.76 5.51 -21.77
N PHE A 64 5.91 4.92 -20.57
CA PHE A 64 6.98 3.99 -20.25
C PHE A 64 6.93 2.72 -21.11
N LEU A 65 5.75 2.12 -21.28
CA LEU A 65 5.56 0.94 -22.14
C LEU A 65 5.83 1.28 -23.62
N ASP A 66 5.29 2.41 -24.10
CA ASP A 66 5.48 2.86 -25.49
C ASP A 66 6.96 3.13 -25.81
N SER A 67 7.70 3.82 -24.91
CA SER A 67 9.13 4.14 -25.11
C SER A 67 10.04 2.91 -25.03
N ASN A 68 9.62 1.84 -24.39
CA ASN A 68 10.31 0.55 -24.39
C ASN A 68 9.86 -0.39 -25.51
N ASN A 69 8.99 0.06 -26.43
CA ASN A 69 8.41 -0.73 -27.52
C ASN A 69 7.70 -2.01 -27.02
N ILE A 70 7.01 -1.93 -25.87
CA ILE A 70 6.26 -3.06 -25.31
C ILE A 70 4.86 -3.08 -25.94
N SER A 71 4.50 -4.24 -26.49
CA SER A 71 3.13 -4.48 -26.95
C SER A 71 2.23 -4.80 -25.76
N TYR A 72 1.08 -4.15 -25.70
CA TYR A 72 0.11 -4.37 -24.62
C TYR A 72 -1.33 -4.32 -25.11
N ASN A 73 -2.21 -5.01 -24.37
CA ASN A 73 -3.65 -4.83 -24.48
C ASN A 73 -4.13 -3.89 -23.38
N LEU A 74 -4.82 -2.81 -23.75
CA LEU A 74 -5.44 -1.88 -22.80
C LEU A 74 -6.94 -2.20 -22.71
N LEU A 75 -7.39 -2.55 -21.51
CA LEU A 75 -8.77 -2.91 -21.20
C LEU A 75 -9.41 -1.81 -20.34
N THR A 76 -10.61 -1.40 -20.72
CA THR A 76 -11.43 -0.48 -19.92
C THR A 76 -12.62 -1.24 -19.35
N HIS A 77 -12.84 -1.12 -18.05
CA HIS A 77 -13.92 -1.79 -17.33
C HIS A 77 -14.42 -0.92 -16.16
N PRO A 78 -15.59 -1.20 -15.59
CA PRO A 78 -16.02 -0.55 -14.36
C PRO A 78 -15.00 -0.74 -13.24
N PRO A 79 -14.85 0.21 -12.31
CA PRO A 79 -14.04 0.02 -11.12
C PRO A 79 -14.52 -1.19 -10.31
N ALA A 80 -13.60 -1.99 -9.81
CA ALA A 80 -13.90 -3.16 -8.98
C ALA A 80 -13.05 -3.14 -7.71
N LYS A 81 -13.55 -3.80 -6.65
CA LYS A 81 -12.92 -3.79 -5.32
C LYS A 81 -11.99 -4.97 -5.07
N THR A 82 -12.24 -6.11 -5.73
CA THR A 82 -11.48 -7.35 -5.50
C THR A 82 -10.76 -7.82 -6.77
N SER A 83 -9.72 -8.62 -6.58
CA SER A 83 -8.97 -9.20 -7.71
C SER A 83 -9.85 -10.12 -8.56
N GLU A 84 -10.78 -10.84 -7.94
CA GLU A 84 -11.73 -11.75 -8.58
C GLU A 84 -12.71 -10.98 -9.48
N GLU A 85 -13.28 -9.88 -8.97
CA GLU A 85 -14.13 -9.00 -9.76
C GLU A 85 -13.40 -8.42 -10.96
N VAL A 86 -12.18 -7.91 -10.75
CA VAL A 86 -11.36 -7.36 -11.82
C VAL A 86 -11.03 -8.41 -12.87
N ALA A 87 -10.64 -9.63 -12.48
CA ALA A 87 -10.35 -10.72 -13.41
C ALA A 87 -11.58 -11.08 -14.24
N LYS A 88 -12.76 -11.14 -13.62
CA LYS A 88 -14.04 -11.38 -14.32
C LYS A 88 -14.38 -10.27 -15.32
N LEU A 89 -14.19 -9.00 -14.94
CA LEU A 89 -14.43 -7.85 -15.83
C LEU A 89 -13.45 -7.80 -17.01
N ARG A 90 -12.21 -8.23 -16.80
CA ARG A 90 -11.20 -8.35 -17.85
C ARG A 90 -11.45 -9.55 -18.77
N GLY A 91 -12.24 -10.55 -18.34
CA GLY A 91 -12.35 -11.84 -19.03
C GLY A 91 -11.06 -12.65 -18.99
N THR A 92 -10.25 -12.51 -17.93
CA THR A 92 -8.94 -13.16 -17.79
C THR A 92 -8.91 -14.08 -16.58
N PRO A 93 -8.13 -15.18 -16.62
CA PRO A 93 -7.93 -16.02 -15.45
C PRO A 93 -7.31 -15.23 -14.28
N LEU A 94 -7.76 -15.51 -13.06
CA LEU A 94 -7.30 -14.83 -11.85
C LEU A 94 -5.76 -14.99 -11.66
N GLU A 95 -5.23 -16.13 -12.06
CA GLU A 95 -3.79 -16.47 -11.96
C GLU A 95 -2.91 -15.59 -12.85
N THR A 96 -3.48 -14.93 -13.85
CA THR A 96 -2.73 -13.98 -14.68
C THR A 96 -2.61 -12.60 -14.04
N GLY A 97 -3.40 -12.34 -13.02
CA GLY A 97 -3.43 -11.06 -12.33
C GLY A 97 -2.16 -10.82 -11.52
N ALA A 98 -1.53 -9.66 -11.70
CA ALA A 98 -0.47 -9.15 -10.85
C ALA A 98 -1.04 -8.08 -9.90
N LYS A 99 -0.93 -8.34 -8.60
CA LYS A 99 -1.41 -7.46 -7.53
C LYS A 99 -0.24 -6.76 -6.87
N SER A 100 -0.21 -5.44 -6.99
CA SER A 100 0.82 -4.58 -6.44
C SER A 100 0.45 -4.10 -5.03
N MET A 101 1.44 -4.03 -4.16
CA MET A 101 1.34 -3.58 -2.78
C MET A 101 2.55 -2.71 -2.43
N ILE A 102 2.30 -1.51 -1.91
CA ILE A 102 3.36 -0.66 -1.36
C ILE A 102 3.55 -1.02 0.11
N ILE A 103 4.76 -1.42 0.44
CA ILE A 103 5.13 -1.91 1.77
C ILE A 103 6.18 -0.98 2.37
N LYS A 104 5.95 -0.53 3.59
CA LYS A 104 6.96 0.16 4.39
C LYS A 104 7.78 -0.87 5.15
N ILE A 105 9.10 -0.77 5.00
CA ILE A 105 10.10 -1.57 5.71
C ILE A 105 11.05 -0.60 6.36
N ASP A 106 11.12 -0.65 7.69
CA ASP A 106 11.90 0.30 8.48
C ASP A 106 11.53 1.75 8.06
N ASP A 107 12.45 2.54 7.53
CA ASP A 107 12.21 3.92 7.12
C ASP A 107 11.94 4.08 5.61
N GLY A 108 11.96 2.99 4.83
CA GLY A 108 11.82 3.01 3.37
C GLY A 108 10.54 2.37 2.87
N PHE A 109 10.25 2.58 1.58
CA PHE A 109 9.16 1.92 0.87
C PHE A 109 9.70 1.03 -0.25
N ILE A 110 9.03 -0.07 -0.48
CA ILE A 110 9.25 -0.99 -1.60
C ILE A 110 7.91 -1.34 -2.23
N GLU A 111 7.95 -1.82 -3.45
CA GLU A 111 6.80 -2.48 -4.07
C GLU A 111 6.96 -4.00 -4.00
N ILE A 112 5.90 -4.67 -3.57
CA ILE A 112 5.77 -6.12 -3.62
C ILE A 112 4.63 -6.48 -4.56
N VAL A 113 4.92 -7.33 -5.54
CA VAL A 113 3.95 -7.83 -6.51
C VAL A 113 3.73 -9.32 -6.30
N ILE A 114 2.48 -9.72 -6.22
CA ILE A 114 2.09 -11.13 -6.08
C ILE A 114 1.03 -11.50 -7.10
N GLN A 115 0.90 -12.79 -7.36
CA GLN A 115 -0.19 -13.32 -8.16
C GLN A 115 -1.55 -13.05 -7.49
N ALA A 116 -2.57 -12.66 -8.25
CA ALA A 116 -3.83 -12.17 -7.69
C ALA A 116 -4.60 -13.22 -6.85
N ASN A 117 -4.46 -14.51 -7.17
CA ASN A 117 -5.05 -15.62 -6.41
C ASN A 117 -4.22 -16.02 -5.17
N LYS A 118 -3.08 -15.38 -4.92
CA LYS A 118 -2.20 -15.65 -3.78
C LYS A 118 -2.43 -14.67 -2.63
N LYS A 119 -1.99 -15.07 -1.44
CA LYS A 119 -2.01 -14.25 -0.23
C LYS A 119 -0.60 -13.89 0.19
N PHE A 120 -0.37 -12.62 0.44
CA PHE A 120 0.87 -12.12 1.02
C PHE A 120 1.07 -12.64 2.45
N LEU A 121 2.26 -13.13 2.76
CA LEU A 121 2.62 -13.62 4.09
C LEU A 121 3.68 -12.72 4.72
N SER A 122 3.29 -11.97 5.74
CA SER A 122 4.17 -11.02 6.43
C SER A 122 5.34 -11.71 7.16
N LYS A 123 5.16 -12.93 7.69
CA LYS A 123 6.24 -13.65 8.39
C LYS A 123 7.40 -14.02 7.46
N PRO A 124 7.19 -14.70 6.31
CA PRO A 124 8.25 -14.92 5.32
C PRO A 124 8.88 -13.62 4.83
N ALA A 125 8.09 -12.58 4.57
CA ALA A 125 8.61 -11.29 4.12
C ALA A 125 9.53 -10.65 5.17
N LYS A 126 9.12 -10.59 6.45
CA LYS A 126 9.97 -10.10 7.54
C LYS A 126 11.28 -10.88 7.66
N LYS A 127 11.23 -12.20 7.49
CA LYS A 127 12.43 -13.05 7.50
C LYS A 127 13.34 -12.72 6.32
N TYR A 128 12.78 -12.58 5.11
CA TYR A 128 13.55 -12.28 3.90
C TYR A 128 14.26 -10.92 4.02
N PHE A 129 13.55 -9.89 4.49
CA PHE A 129 14.09 -8.53 4.64
C PHE A 129 14.88 -8.32 5.94
N ASN A 130 14.97 -9.34 6.79
CA ASN A 130 15.62 -9.27 8.12
C ASN A 130 15.14 -8.08 8.95
N THR A 131 13.82 -7.89 9.01
CA THR A 131 13.18 -6.76 9.72
C THR A 131 12.02 -7.22 10.61
N ASN A 132 11.79 -6.51 11.70
CA ASN A 132 10.58 -6.63 12.50
C ASN A 132 9.52 -5.56 12.14
N CYS A 133 9.93 -4.50 11.42
CA CYS A 133 9.10 -3.36 11.07
C CYS A 133 8.66 -3.44 9.60
N LEU A 134 7.58 -4.18 9.34
CA LEU A 134 6.98 -4.32 8.01
C LEU A 134 5.48 -4.11 8.10
N ARG A 135 4.95 -3.16 7.31
CA ARG A 135 3.52 -2.88 7.19
C ARG A 135 3.14 -2.43 5.78
N PHE A 136 1.88 -2.51 5.46
CA PHE A 136 1.37 -1.81 4.26
C PHE A 136 1.52 -0.29 4.41
N ALA A 137 1.73 0.40 3.29
CA ALA A 137 1.64 1.85 3.26
C ALA A 137 0.24 2.29 3.70
N TYR A 138 0.15 3.38 4.47
CA TYR A 138 -1.12 4.03 4.73
C TYR A 138 -1.67 4.67 3.44
N LYS A 139 -2.96 5.00 3.43
CA LYS A 139 -3.63 5.54 2.24
C LYS A 139 -2.93 6.80 1.72
N ASP A 140 -2.63 7.74 2.59
CA ASP A 140 -1.93 8.98 2.28
C ASP A 140 -0.49 8.76 1.79
N GLU A 141 0.26 7.83 2.41
CA GLU A 141 1.59 7.44 1.97
C GLU A 141 1.56 6.85 0.54
N LEU A 142 0.59 5.96 0.27
CA LEU A 142 0.41 5.33 -1.03
C LEU A 142 0.05 6.37 -2.11
N GLU A 143 -0.92 7.24 -1.83
CA GLU A 143 -1.36 8.28 -2.75
C GLU A 143 -0.25 9.31 -3.03
N ASN A 144 0.50 9.72 -2.01
CA ASN A 144 1.63 10.64 -2.17
C ASN A 144 2.78 10.03 -2.99
N LEU A 145 3.06 8.74 -2.82
CA LEU A 145 4.13 8.05 -3.54
C LEU A 145 3.75 7.72 -4.99
N THR A 146 2.51 7.32 -5.21
CA THR A 146 2.13 6.69 -6.49
C THR A 146 1.11 7.49 -7.29
N HIS A 147 0.48 8.50 -6.69
CA HIS A 147 -0.68 9.22 -7.24
C HIS A 147 -1.83 8.29 -7.63
N CYS A 148 -1.90 7.11 -7.01
CA CYS A 148 -2.94 6.10 -7.26
C CYS A 148 -3.81 5.92 -6.03
N LEU A 149 -5.06 5.57 -6.24
CA LEU A 149 -5.91 5.02 -5.20
C LEU A 149 -5.51 3.56 -4.91
N GLN A 150 -5.86 3.08 -3.71
CA GLN A 150 -5.65 1.69 -3.34
C GLN A 150 -6.28 0.74 -4.36
N GLY A 151 -5.50 -0.23 -4.81
CA GLY A 151 -5.88 -1.21 -5.83
C GLY A 151 -5.64 -0.76 -7.28
N ALA A 152 -5.23 0.50 -7.52
CA ALA A 152 -4.92 1.01 -8.86
C ALA A 152 -3.42 0.96 -9.21
N VAL A 153 -2.55 0.77 -8.21
CA VAL A 153 -1.08 0.82 -8.39
C VAL A 153 -0.62 -0.24 -9.41
N PRO A 154 0.07 0.17 -10.50
CA PRO A 154 0.65 -0.76 -11.46
C PRO A 154 1.92 -1.42 -10.86
N PRO A 155 2.30 -2.64 -11.29
CA PRO A 155 3.41 -3.41 -10.72
C PRO A 155 4.78 -2.94 -11.23
N PHE A 156 5.03 -1.64 -11.22
CA PHE A 156 6.25 -1.00 -11.72
C PHE A 156 6.78 0.00 -10.70
N GLY A 157 7.45 -0.49 -9.65
CA GLY A 157 8.06 0.34 -8.62
C GLY A 157 9.06 1.34 -9.19
N SER A 158 9.71 1.00 -10.30
CA SER A 158 10.61 1.90 -11.02
C SER A 158 9.96 3.23 -11.41
N LEU A 159 8.65 3.24 -11.69
CA LEU A 159 7.90 4.47 -11.96
C LEU A 159 7.84 5.42 -10.75
N PHE A 160 8.03 4.89 -9.55
CA PHE A 160 7.92 5.61 -8.28
C PHE A 160 9.27 5.73 -7.56
N GLY A 161 10.37 5.30 -8.20
CA GLY A 161 11.69 5.25 -7.57
C GLY A 161 11.81 4.17 -6.48
N LEU A 162 10.95 3.15 -6.50
CA LEU A 162 10.92 2.05 -5.56
C LEU A 162 11.57 0.80 -6.15
N LYS A 163 12.16 -0.04 -5.29
CA LYS A 163 12.57 -1.40 -5.69
C LYS A 163 11.35 -2.29 -5.78
N THR A 164 11.25 -3.05 -6.87
CA THR A 164 10.16 -4.01 -7.11
C THR A 164 10.61 -5.43 -6.77
N TYR A 165 9.87 -6.05 -5.87
CA TYR A 165 10.00 -7.45 -5.49
C TYR A 165 8.78 -8.22 -5.99
N VAL A 166 8.99 -9.32 -6.72
CA VAL A 166 7.91 -10.12 -7.29
C VAL A 166 7.96 -11.54 -6.73
N ASP A 167 6.81 -12.01 -6.24
CA ASP A 167 6.73 -13.44 -5.89
C ASP A 167 6.85 -14.29 -7.14
N LYS A 168 7.79 -15.23 -7.14
CA LYS A 168 8.15 -16.04 -8.31
C LYS A 168 6.99 -16.86 -8.88
N SER A 169 5.95 -17.14 -8.07
CA SER A 169 4.75 -17.84 -8.54
C SER A 169 4.04 -17.13 -9.69
N LEU A 170 4.22 -15.81 -9.83
CA LEU A 170 3.66 -15.05 -10.96
C LEU A 170 4.22 -15.54 -12.30
N PHE A 171 5.46 -16.01 -12.33
CA PHE A 171 6.15 -16.46 -13.56
C PHE A 171 6.17 -17.97 -13.74
N GLU A 172 5.91 -18.74 -12.68
CA GLU A 172 5.97 -20.22 -12.70
C GLU A 172 4.79 -20.86 -13.47
N ASN A 173 3.64 -20.19 -13.52
CA ASN A 173 2.51 -20.69 -14.28
C ASN A 173 2.76 -20.57 -15.79
N LYS A 174 3.09 -21.70 -16.42
CA LYS A 174 3.40 -21.78 -17.86
C LYS A 174 2.16 -21.85 -18.77
N ASN A 175 0.96 -21.95 -18.20
CA ASN A 175 -0.28 -21.96 -18.99
C ASN A 175 -0.57 -20.60 -19.63
N TYR A 176 0.04 -19.54 -19.10
CA TYR A 176 -0.16 -18.17 -19.57
C TYR A 176 1.20 -17.48 -19.68
N ASP A 177 1.48 -16.86 -20.81
CA ASP A 177 2.70 -16.12 -21.09
C ASP A 177 2.60 -14.62 -20.78
N TYR A 178 1.46 -14.18 -20.26
CA TYR A 178 1.15 -12.79 -19.95
C TYR A 178 0.75 -12.57 -18.48
N ILE A 179 0.80 -11.31 -18.07
CA ILE A 179 0.23 -10.81 -16.82
C ILE A 179 -0.76 -9.69 -17.10
N SER A 180 -1.76 -9.55 -16.22
CA SER A 180 -2.78 -8.50 -16.27
C SER A 180 -2.76 -7.70 -14.97
N PHE A 181 -2.79 -6.38 -15.04
CA PHE A 181 -2.69 -5.51 -13.88
C PHE A 181 -3.44 -4.19 -14.06
N ASN A 182 -3.71 -3.48 -12.97
CA ASN A 182 -4.29 -2.15 -13.01
C ASN A 182 -3.23 -1.11 -13.41
N GLY A 183 -3.63 -0.16 -14.24
CA GLY A 183 -2.70 0.78 -14.89
C GLY A 183 -2.70 2.18 -14.27
N GLY A 184 -2.83 2.33 -12.96
CA GLY A 184 -2.88 3.63 -12.30
C GLY A 184 -4.30 4.14 -12.06
N LEU A 185 -5.30 3.55 -12.72
CA LEU A 185 -6.72 3.83 -12.57
C LEU A 185 -7.47 2.51 -12.34
N ARG A 186 -8.47 2.49 -11.44
CA ARG A 186 -9.22 1.27 -11.11
C ARG A 186 -10.05 0.70 -12.26
N GLY A 187 -10.36 1.53 -13.27
CA GLY A 187 -11.09 1.14 -14.48
C GLY A 187 -10.21 0.91 -15.71
N LYS A 188 -8.88 0.96 -15.58
CA LYS A 188 -7.93 0.75 -16.67
C LYS A 188 -6.95 -0.37 -16.32
N SER A 189 -6.87 -1.36 -17.20
CA SER A 189 -5.97 -2.51 -17.01
C SER A 189 -5.12 -2.73 -18.23
N PHE A 190 -3.89 -3.14 -17.99
CA PHE A 190 -2.95 -3.55 -19.02
C PHE A 190 -2.74 -5.07 -18.98
N GLN A 191 -2.43 -5.64 -20.12
CA GLN A 191 -1.96 -7.00 -20.27
C GLN A 191 -0.70 -6.95 -21.13
N ILE A 192 0.38 -7.52 -20.60
CA ILE A 192 1.68 -7.60 -21.29
C ILE A 192 2.29 -8.99 -21.13
N LYS A 193 3.25 -9.34 -21.96
CA LYS A 193 3.99 -10.59 -21.81
C LYS A 193 4.82 -10.57 -20.54
N LYS A 194 4.95 -11.73 -19.88
CA LYS A 194 5.79 -11.91 -18.69
C LYS A 194 7.25 -11.58 -18.94
N GLU A 195 7.78 -12.03 -20.09
CA GLU A 195 9.16 -11.75 -20.50
C GLU A 195 9.44 -10.25 -20.68
N ASP A 196 8.49 -9.52 -21.30
CA ASP A 196 8.59 -8.07 -21.47
C ASP A 196 8.59 -7.37 -20.11
N TYR A 197 7.68 -7.75 -19.21
CA TYR A 197 7.65 -7.21 -17.86
C TYR A 197 8.98 -7.44 -17.12
N GLN A 198 9.50 -8.67 -17.12
CA GLN A 198 10.77 -9.00 -16.47
C GLN A 198 11.94 -8.19 -17.06
N LYS A 199 11.92 -7.97 -18.38
CA LYS A 199 12.98 -7.23 -19.09
C LYS A 199 13.01 -5.76 -18.70
N ILE A 200 11.82 -5.08 -18.65
CA ILE A 200 11.78 -3.64 -18.46
C ILE A 200 11.74 -3.22 -16.99
N GLU A 201 11.15 -4.02 -16.10
CA GLU A 201 11.11 -3.73 -14.66
C GLU A 201 12.30 -4.34 -13.91
N ASN A 202 12.86 -5.45 -14.41
CA ASN A 202 13.97 -6.16 -13.80
C ASN A 202 13.78 -6.42 -12.29
N PRO A 203 12.65 -7.05 -11.89
CA PRO A 203 12.31 -7.18 -10.49
C PRO A 203 13.16 -8.21 -9.76
N ILE A 204 13.27 -8.06 -8.44
CA ILE A 204 13.88 -9.05 -7.56
C ILE A 204 12.86 -10.16 -7.27
N LEU A 205 13.19 -11.41 -7.62
CA LEU A 205 12.31 -12.56 -7.40
C LEU A 205 12.42 -13.07 -5.95
N ILE A 206 11.28 -13.29 -5.31
CA ILE A 206 11.18 -13.72 -3.90
C ILE A 206 10.09 -14.79 -3.73
N GLU A 207 10.07 -15.44 -2.56
CA GLU A 207 9.03 -16.41 -2.16
C GLU A 207 8.39 -15.96 -0.86
N ILE A 208 7.21 -15.35 -0.96
CA ILE A 208 6.52 -14.77 0.19
C ILE A 208 5.01 -14.97 0.17
N CYS A 209 4.52 -15.81 -0.71
CA CYS A 209 3.09 -16.09 -0.88
C CYS A 209 2.70 -17.53 -0.51
N LYS A 210 1.39 -17.70 -0.32
CA LYS A 210 0.73 -19.01 -0.22
C LYS A 210 -0.43 -19.08 -1.20
#